data_782be3a675b7ca7d453ead2c206d1e7e
#
_entry.id   782be3a675b7ca7d453ead2c206d1e7e
#
_cell.length_a   1.000
_cell.length_b   1.000
_cell.length_c   1.000
_cell.angle_alpha   90.00
_cell.angle_beta   90.00
_cell.angle_gamma   90.00
#
_symmetry.space_group_name_H-M   'P 1'
#
loop_
_entity.id
_entity.type
_entity.pdbx_description
1 polymer ?
#
loop_
_entity_poly.entity_id
_entity_poly.type
_entity_poly.pdbx_seq_one_letter_code
_entity_poly.pdbx_strand_id
1 'polypeptide(L)'
;MTAESSPPDPVPRPASHGGRRIGLVLTGGGARSAYQVGVLRAVADLLARDAPTPFQVVAGTSAGAIVAAHVAAHAAQYRLGAVTLERVWRNFHVDQVFRTDATSMLRAGLRWLAAVASVGRFASPPDSLFDNAPLRRLLQRRIDFGRIRAALASGQLEALAISAAGYTSAQSYAFYESRRGPMPGETTWPRGIAAQLGLEHLMASSAVPFLFPPVRMHGEYFGDGAMRQVAPLSPAISLGAERLFVVGVRARQRAAPAIDGMAARPSVGQMFGFMLDTLFMDSLHASLEQLERVNRLLARSTAPHADGLRHLDSLVFLPTEDLGAIAVRHGSRMPRTVRSLLRIMGTHGDDSSQLLSYLLFESGYTRELIALGRADTLARREEVTAFLQPGRAPLQLVNPTAREAIPPRGHP
;
A
#
# COMPACT_ATOMS: atom_id res chain seq x y z
N MET A 1 49.40 7.05 38.67
CA MET A 1 48.14 7.78 38.82
C MET A 1 47.48 7.82 37.44
N THR A 2 46.64 6.86 37.17
CA THR A 2 45.87 6.74 35.93
C THR A 2 44.49 7.36 36.21
N ALA A 3 44.19 8.44 35.48
CA ALA A 3 42.88 9.11 35.57
C ALA A 3 41.80 8.21 34.94
N GLU A 4 40.89 7.70 35.77
CA GLU A 4 39.66 7.08 35.33
C GLU A 4 38.76 8.15 34.67
N SER A 5 38.49 8.00 33.37
CA SER A 5 37.52 8.80 32.64
C SER A 5 36.12 8.33 33.03
N SER A 6 35.34 9.20 33.65
CA SER A 6 33.93 8.97 33.93
C SER A 6 33.17 8.64 32.64
N PRO A 7 32.18 7.71 32.69
CA PRO A 7 31.36 7.41 31.55
C PRO A 7 30.50 8.64 31.13
N PRO A 8 30.26 8.85 29.84
CA PRO A 8 29.46 9.98 29.37
C PRO A 8 28.03 9.89 29.90
N ASP A 9 27.47 11.04 30.25
CA ASP A 9 26.09 11.19 30.74
C ASP A 9 25.10 10.55 29.76
N PRO A 10 24.06 9.87 30.28
CA PRO A 10 23.05 9.26 29.43
C PRO A 10 22.29 10.36 28.66
N VAL A 11 22.26 10.22 27.34
CA VAL A 11 21.48 11.07 26.44
C VAL A 11 20.03 11.15 26.96
N PRO A 12 19.44 12.35 27.16
CA PRO A 12 18.11 12.49 27.70
C PRO A 12 17.12 11.75 26.80
N ARG A 13 16.36 10.81 27.36
CA ARG A 13 15.27 10.12 26.68
C ARG A 13 14.25 11.17 26.28
N PRO A 14 13.93 11.34 24.97
CA PRO A 14 12.89 12.22 24.56
C PRO A 14 11.56 11.77 25.18
N ALA A 15 10.73 12.75 25.55
CA ALA A 15 9.46 12.54 26.22
C ALA A 15 8.64 11.43 25.55
N SER A 16 8.29 10.41 26.32
CA SER A 16 7.37 9.37 25.90
C SER A 16 6.05 10.03 25.52
N HIS A 17 5.66 9.93 24.24
CA HIS A 17 4.29 10.25 23.84
C HIS A 17 3.38 9.29 24.61
N GLY A 18 2.65 9.78 25.60
CA GLY A 18 1.82 9.00 26.52
C GLY A 18 0.57 8.36 25.86
N GLY A 19 0.57 8.14 24.56
CA GLY A 19 -0.47 7.53 23.77
C GLY A 19 -0.02 6.25 23.08
N ARG A 20 -0.94 5.32 22.83
CA ARG A 20 -0.69 4.09 22.07
C ARG A 20 -0.27 4.43 20.65
N ARG A 21 0.82 3.80 20.16
CA ARG A 21 1.39 4.03 18.83
C ARG A 21 0.44 3.57 17.72
N ILE A 22 0.12 4.50 16.81
CA ILE A 22 -0.71 4.21 15.65
C ILE A 22 0.18 3.81 14.48
N GLY A 23 -0.08 2.62 13.93
CA GLY A 23 0.51 2.15 12.68
C GLY A 23 -0.39 2.48 11.50
N LEU A 24 0.14 3.18 10.50
CA LEU A 24 -0.49 3.37 9.20
C LEU A 24 -0.09 2.23 8.27
N VAL A 25 -1.07 1.51 7.72
CA VAL A 25 -0.86 0.44 6.74
C VAL A 25 -1.50 0.81 5.41
N LEU A 26 -0.69 0.89 4.37
CA LEU A 26 -1.09 1.28 3.02
C LEU A 26 -0.85 0.12 2.04
N THR A 27 -1.92 -0.45 1.51
CA THR A 27 -1.82 -1.56 0.56
C THR A 27 -1.37 -1.10 -0.82
N GLY A 28 -0.88 -2.03 -1.65
CA GLY A 28 -0.61 -1.79 -3.05
C GLY A 28 -1.89 -1.57 -3.86
N GLY A 29 -1.74 -1.01 -5.06
CA GLY A 29 -2.91 -0.80 -5.94
C GLY A 29 -2.66 0.11 -7.14
N GLY A 30 -1.43 0.45 -7.47
CA GLY A 30 -1.13 1.33 -8.61
C GLY A 30 -1.88 2.65 -8.53
N ALA A 31 -2.58 3.04 -9.60
CA ALA A 31 -3.34 4.30 -9.67
C ALA A 31 -4.52 4.36 -8.67
N ARG A 32 -5.05 3.21 -8.22
CA ARG A 32 -6.09 3.15 -7.17
C ARG A 32 -5.63 3.77 -5.85
N SER A 33 -4.31 3.86 -5.60
CA SER A 33 -3.78 4.47 -4.38
C SER A 33 -4.06 5.98 -4.26
N ALA A 34 -4.60 6.61 -5.30
CA ALA A 34 -5.18 7.94 -5.21
C ALA A 34 -6.31 8.03 -4.16
N TYR A 35 -7.05 6.94 -3.91
CA TYR A 35 -8.02 6.84 -2.82
C TYR A 35 -7.34 7.03 -1.45
N GLN A 36 -6.19 6.39 -1.22
CA GLN A 36 -5.41 6.53 0.02
C GLN A 36 -5.01 7.99 0.26
N VAL A 37 -4.64 8.70 -0.80
CA VAL A 37 -4.30 10.13 -0.73
C VAL A 37 -5.50 10.95 -0.25
N GLY A 38 -6.69 10.65 -0.72
CA GLY A 38 -7.95 11.28 -0.27
C GLY A 38 -8.21 11.05 1.21
N VAL A 39 -8.04 9.81 1.68
CA VAL A 39 -8.17 9.44 3.11
C VAL A 39 -7.17 10.24 3.96
N LEU A 40 -5.88 10.22 3.61
CA LEU A 40 -4.84 10.94 4.34
C LEU A 40 -5.04 12.46 4.33
N ARG A 41 -5.57 12.99 3.22
CA ARG A 41 -5.92 14.41 3.12
C ARG A 41 -7.05 14.78 4.07
N ALA A 42 -8.10 13.95 4.18
CA ALA A 42 -9.17 14.16 5.14
C ALA A 42 -8.68 14.06 6.59
N VAL A 43 -7.82 13.10 6.92
CA VAL A 43 -7.16 13.03 8.24
C VAL A 43 -6.43 14.34 8.55
N ALA A 44 -5.71 14.91 7.58
CA ALA A 44 -5.02 16.18 7.76
C ALA A 44 -5.97 17.38 7.96
N ASP A 45 -7.19 17.32 7.43
CA ASP A 45 -8.22 18.35 7.66
C ASP A 45 -8.84 18.28 9.07
N LEU A 46 -8.84 17.09 9.68
CA LEU A 46 -9.35 16.85 11.04
C LEU A 46 -8.32 17.18 12.14
N LEU A 47 -7.04 17.33 11.79
CA LEU A 47 -5.96 17.67 12.73
C LEU A 47 -5.69 19.19 12.76
N ALA A 48 -5.03 19.65 13.82
CA ALA A 48 -4.48 21.02 13.90
C ALA A 48 -3.50 21.27 12.74
N ARG A 49 -3.36 22.54 12.31
CA ARG A 49 -2.56 22.91 11.11
C ARG A 49 -1.09 22.52 11.21
N ASP A 50 -0.54 22.63 12.41
CA ASP A 50 0.85 22.39 12.78
C ASP A 50 1.10 21.03 13.41
N ALA A 51 0.06 20.18 13.51
CA ALA A 51 0.18 18.87 14.09
C ALA A 51 1.21 18.00 13.34
N PRO A 52 2.08 17.28 14.09
CA PRO A 52 2.91 16.24 13.50
C PRO A 52 2.01 15.08 13.04
N THR A 53 2.64 14.12 12.35
CA THR A 53 1.91 12.91 11.94
C THR A 53 1.28 12.18 13.14
N PRO A 54 0.02 11.75 13.03
CA PRO A 54 -0.59 10.90 14.04
C PRO A 54 -0.09 9.44 13.97
N PHE A 55 0.72 9.10 12.96
CA PHE A 55 1.20 7.77 12.66
C PHE A 55 2.68 7.62 13.03
N GLN A 56 2.99 6.89 14.09
CA GLN A 56 4.36 6.66 14.55
C GLN A 56 5.03 5.52 13.77
N VAL A 57 4.27 4.55 13.31
CA VAL A 57 4.76 3.44 12.48
C VAL A 57 4.04 3.51 11.14
N VAL A 58 4.80 3.46 10.05
CA VAL A 58 4.22 3.52 8.70
C VAL A 58 4.71 2.33 7.90
N ALA A 59 3.78 1.59 7.29
CA ALA A 59 4.09 0.44 6.45
C ALA A 59 3.35 0.56 5.11
N GLY A 60 4.05 0.28 4.02
CA GLY A 60 3.46 0.37 2.70
C GLY A 60 3.98 -0.67 1.71
N THR A 61 3.15 -0.96 0.71
CA THR A 61 3.45 -1.90 -0.37
C THR A 61 3.13 -1.26 -1.71
N SER A 62 4.01 -1.42 -2.70
CA SER A 62 3.80 -0.91 -4.07
C SER A 62 3.55 0.61 -4.09
N ALA A 63 2.52 1.09 -4.76
CA ALA A 63 2.12 2.50 -4.71
C ALA A 63 1.83 2.98 -3.27
N GLY A 64 1.34 2.10 -2.38
CA GLY A 64 1.20 2.40 -0.96
C GLY A 64 2.53 2.65 -0.25
N ALA A 65 3.65 2.02 -0.69
CA ALA A 65 4.98 2.30 -0.16
C ALA A 65 5.47 3.71 -0.54
N ILE A 66 5.11 4.18 -1.74
CA ILE A 66 5.41 5.55 -2.18
C ILE A 66 4.66 6.57 -1.30
N VAL A 67 3.37 6.33 -1.05
CA VAL A 67 2.54 7.15 -0.16
C VAL A 67 3.10 7.12 1.26
N ALA A 68 3.47 5.93 1.76
CA ALA A 68 4.07 5.72 3.09
C ALA A 68 5.37 6.51 3.28
N ALA A 69 6.29 6.43 2.32
CA ALA A 69 7.55 7.16 2.34
C ALA A 69 7.32 8.69 2.32
N HIS A 70 6.32 9.16 1.56
CA HIS A 70 5.96 10.58 1.54
C HIS A 70 5.41 11.04 2.90
N VAL A 71 4.52 10.26 3.52
CA VAL A 71 4.01 10.54 4.87
C VAL A 71 5.15 10.59 5.89
N ALA A 72 6.05 9.62 5.85
CA ALA A 72 7.23 9.56 6.73
C ALA A 72 8.15 10.76 6.55
N ALA A 73 8.42 11.19 5.30
CA ALA A 73 9.24 12.36 5.01
C ALA A 73 8.62 13.69 5.48
N HIS A 74 7.32 13.69 5.74
CA HIS A 74 6.57 14.86 6.23
C HIS A 74 6.02 14.66 7.64
N ALA A 75 6.62 13.77 8.43
CA ALA A 75 6.13 13.45 9.78
C ALA A 75 6.03 14.67 10.70
N ALA A 76 6.95 15.63 10.58
CA ALA A 76 6.94 16.88 11.34
C ALA A 76 5.82 17.86 10.94
N GLN A 77 5.37 17.80 9.70
CA GLN A 77 4.42 18.74 9.10
C GLN A 77 3.39 17.96 8.28
N TYR A 78 2.60 17.15 8.94
CA TYR A 78 1.70 16.19 8.30
C TYR A 78 0.76 16.84 7.28
N ARG A 79 0.14 17.98 7.64
CA ARG A 79 -0.78 18.70 6.75
C ARG A 79 -0.09 19.18 5.45
N LEU A 80 1.13 19.69 5.55
CA LEU A 80 1.90 20.08 4.37
C LEU A 80 2.20 18.86 3.49
N GLY A 81 2.57 17.74 4.11
CA GLY A 81 2.77 16.45 3.45
C GLY A 81 1.51 16.01 2.69
N ALA A 82 0.36 15.98 3.35
CA ALA A 82 -0.90 15.58 2.73
C ALA A 82 -1.32 16.48 1.56
N VAL A 83 -1.15 17.82 1.69
CA VAL A 83 -1.45 18.77 0.61
C VAL A 83 -0.51 18.60 -0.58
N THR A 84 0.79 18.41 -0.33
CA THR A 84 1.77 18.23 -1.41
C THR A 84 1.57 16.88 -2.12
N LEU A 85 1.25 15.83 -1.38
CA LEU A 85 0.90 14.52 -1.92
C LEU A 85 -0.36 14.62 -2.81
N GLU A 86 -1.43 15.24 -2.30
CA GLU A 86 -2.65 15.48 -3.07
C GLU A 86 -2.36 16.23 -4.36
N ARG A 87 -1.54 17.30 -4.31
CA ARG A 87 -1.19 18.08 -5.50
C ARG A 87 -0.50 17.23 -6.57
N VAL A 88 0.40 16.32 -6.19
CA VAL A 88 1.07 15.40 -7.12
C VAL A 88 0.05 14.47 -7.75
N TRP A 89 -0.76 13.79 -6.94
CA TRP A 89 -1.71 12.78 -7.42
C TRP A 89 -2.87 13.37 -8.23
N ARG A 90 -3.34 14.58 -7.91
CA ARG A 90 -4.38 15.30 -8.69
C ARG A 90 -3.95 15.71 -10.09
N ASN A 91 -2.64 15.74 -10.33
CA ASN A 91 -2.07 16.17 -11.61
C ASN A 91 -1.22 15.03 -12.23
N PHE A 92 -1.55 13.79 -11.90
CA PHE A 92 -0.88 12.65 -12.50
C PHE A 92 -1.21 12.50 -13.98
N HIS A 93 -0.18 12.09 -14.72
CA HIS A 93 -0.27 11.60 -16.09
C HIS A 93 0.57 10.32 -16.21
N VAL A 94 0.13 9.39 -17.03
CA VAL A 94 0.75 8.08 -17.23
C VAL A 94 2.24 8.20 -17.60
N ASP A 95 2.62 9.20 -18.37
CA ASP A 95 4.00 9.47 -18.81
C ASP A 95 4.96 9.84 -17.66
N GLN A 96 4.42 10.20 -16.50
CA GLN A 96 5.21 10.41 -15.27
C GLN A 96 5.54 9.09 -14.55
N VAL A 97 4.84 8.01 -14.88
CA VAL A 97 5.01 6.69 -14.27
C VAL A 97 5.80 5.77 -15.19
N PHE A 98 5.39 5.66 -16.45
CA PHE A 98 6.08 4.84 -17.44
C PHE A 98 6.00 5.47 -18.84
N ARG A 99 6.96 5.10 -19.70
CA ARG A 99 6.99 5.58 -21.07
C ARG A 99 5.84 5.02 -21.88
N THR A 100 5.14 5.90 -22.58
CA THR A 100 3.99 5.56 -23.42
C THR A 100 4.23 5.87 -24.91
N ASP A 101 5.43 6.32 -25.27
CA ASP A 101 5.77 6.66 -26.65
C ASP A 101 5.76 5.41 -27.55
N ALA A 102 5.21 5.56 -28.76
CA ALA A 102 5.04 4.47 -29.71
C ALA A 102 6.35 3.78 -30.07
N THR A 103 7.47 4.52 -30.12
CA THR A 103 8.80 3.98 -30.45
C THR A 103 9.33 3.05 -29.36
N SER A 104 9.15 3.39 -28.08
CA SER A 104 9.54 2.54 -26.95
C SER A 104 8.68 1.29 -26.89
N MET A 105 7.37 1.42 -27.09
CA MET A 105 6.44 0.28 -27.10
C MET A 105 6.68 -0.65 -28.32
N LEU A 106 6.95 -0.09 -29.50
CA LEU A 106 7.27 -0.88 -30.68
C LEU A 106 8.60 -1.64 -30.51
N ARG A 107 9.63 -0.99 -29.97
CA ARG A 107 10.91 -1.65 -29.66
C ARG A 107 10.73 -2.80 -28.66
N ALA A 108 9.95 -2.59 -27.58
CA ALA A 108 9.64 -3.65 -26.62
C ALA A 108 8.91 -4.82 -27.31
N GLY A 109 7.88 -4.52 -28.10
CA GLY A 109 7.13 -5.54 -28.85
C GLY A 109 8.01 -6.31 -29.85
N LEU A 110 8.85 -5.61 -30.62
CA LEU A 110 9.79 -6.25 -31.56
C LEU A 110 10.82 -7.13 -30.85
N ARG A 111 11.35 -6.71 -29.70
CA ARG A 111 12.26 -7.54 -28.89
C ARG A 111 11.56 -8.78 -28.33
N TRP A 112 10.31 -8.67 -27.90
CA TRP A 112 9.50 -9.82 -27.52
C TRP A 112 9.31 -10.81 -28.67
N LEU A 113 8.91 -10.30 -29.84
CA LEU A 113 8.77 -11.13 -31.06
C LEU A 113 10.09 -11.78 -31.48
N ALA A 114 11.19 -11.04 -31.47
CA ALA A 114 12.51 -11.58 -31.79
C ALA A 114 12.97 -12.65 -30.79
N ALA A 115 12.71 -12.45 -29.48
CA ALA A 115 13.02 -13.43 -28.46
C ALA A 115 12.21 -14.72 -28.64
N VAL A 116 10.91 -14.61 -28.90
CA VAL A 116 10.05 -15.78 -29.18
C VAL A 116 10.46 -16.47 -30.46
N ALA A 117 10.67 -15.73 -31.58
CA ALA A 117 11.05 -16.31 -32.88
C ALA A 117 12.44 -16.97 -32.88
N SER A 118 13.37 -16.44 -32.04
CA SER A 118 14.73 -17.00 -31.95
C SER A 118 14.88 -18.04 -30.83
N VAL A 119 13.78 -18.42 -30.16
CA VAL A 119 13.82 -19.31 -28.99
C VAL A 119 14.85 -18.83 -27.93
N GLY A 120 14.99 -17.51 -27.79
CA GLY A 120 15.93 -16.88 -26.85
C GLY A 120 17.42 -16.92 -27.26
N ARG A 121 17.76 -17.41 -28.46
CA ARG A 121 19.17 -17.61 -28.88
C ARG A 121 19.87 -16.32 -29.34
N PHE A 122 19.11 -15.36 -29.90
CA PHE A 122 19.67 -14.12 -30.46
C PHE A 122 19.20 -12.85 -29.79
N ALA A 123 18.16 -12.93 -28.95
CA ALA A 123 17.69 -11.80 -28.19
C ALA A 123 17.21 -12.27 -26.80
N SER A 124 17.74 -11.67 -25.75
CA SER A 124 17.15 -11.85 -24.41
C SER A 124 15.75 -11.22 -24.40
N PRO A 125 14.72 -11.93 -23.89
CA PRO A 125 13.41 -11.34 -23.74
C PRO A 125 13.52 -10.08 -22.87
N PRO A 126 12.76 -9.02 -23.17
CA PRO A 126 12.74 -7.85 -22.31
C PRO A 126 12.16 -8.23 -20.93
N ASP A 127 12.78 -7.72 -19.87
CA ASP A 127 12.41 -8.03 -18.49
C ASP A 127 11.01 -7.47 -18.12
N SER A 128 10.48 -6.52 -18.90
CA SER A 128 9.23 -5.84 -18.64
C SER A 128 8.60 -5.23 -19.89
N LEU A 129 7.30 -4.95 -19.79
CA LEU A 129 6.53 -4.33 -20.86
C LEU A 129 6.74 -2.81 -20.91
N PHE A 130 6.92 -2.16 -19.75
CA PHE A 130 7.04 -0.72 -19.64
C PHE A 130 8.36 -0.29 -18.99
N ASP A 131 8.94 0.79 -19.52
CA ASP A 131 10.07 1.48 -18.91
C ASP A 131 9.54 2.48 -17.85
N ASN A 132 9.86 2.22 -16.58
CA ASN A 132 9.45 3.04 -15.43
C ASN A 132 10.51 4.08 -15.00
N ALA A 133 11.46 4.44 -15.88
CA ALA A 133 12.40 5.52 -15.63
C ALA A 133 11.73 6.88 -15.29
N PRO A 134 10.55 7.24 -15.86
CA PRO A 134 9.83 8.42 -15.40
C PRO A 134 9.45 8.37 -13.92
N LEU A 135 8.93 7.25 -13.42
CA LEU A 135 8.60 7.06 -12.01
C LEU A 135 9.85 7.25 -11.14
N ARG A 136 10.98 6.63 -11.51
CA ARG A 136 12.26 6.79 -10.81
C ARG A 136 12.63 8.27 -10.66
N ARG A 137 12.56 9.05 -11.73
CA ARG A 137 12.85 10.51 -11.70
C ARG A 137 11.86 11.29 -10.84
N LEU A 138 10.58 10.91 -10.87
CA LEU A 138 9.55 11.52 -10.04
C LEU A 138 9.84 11.30 -8.55
N LEU A 139 10.14 10.05 -8.16
CA LEU A 139 10.43 9.68 -6.78
C LEU A 139 11.70 10.37 -6.26
N GLN A 140 12.78 10.42 -7.05
CA GLN A 140 14.00 11.13 -6.72
C GLN A 140 13.77 12.62 -6.38
N ARG A 141 12.81 13.25 -7.06
CA ARG A 141 12.49 14.67 -6.85
C ARG A 141 11.50 14.91 -5.71
N ARG A 142 10.72 13.90 -5.33
CA ARG A 142 9.57 14.07 -4.43
C ARG A 142 9.74 13.43 -3.06
N ILE A 143 10.61 12.43 -2.93
CA ILE A 143 10.85 11.73 -1.67
C ILE A 143 12.23 12.10 -1.16
N ASP A 144 12.25 12.78 -0.03
CA ASP A 144 13.49 13.14 0.67
C ASP A 144 13.73 12.14 1.81
N PHE A 145 14.60 11.18 1.57
CA PHE A 145 14.98 10.17 2.57
C PHE A 145 15.76 10.77 3.75
N GLY A 146 16.40 11.94 3.57
CA GLY A 146 17.04 12.67 4.66
C GLY A 146 16.02 13.15 5.69
N ARG A 147 14.85 13.61 5.25
CA ARG A 147 13.74 14.01 6.13
C ARG A 147 13.15 12.81 6.88
N ILE A 148 13.10 11.62 6.26
CA ILE A 148 12.66 10.39 6.94
C ILE A 148 13.60 10.08 8.11
N ARG A 149 14.92 10.10 7.88
CA ARG A 149 15.92 9.87 8.93
C ARG A 149 15.87 10.94 10.03
N ALA A 150 15.66 12.20 9.67
CA ALA A 150 15.47 13.26 10.64
C ALA A 150 14.20 13.04 11.50
N ALA A 151 13.10 12.57 10.92
CA ALA A 151 11.88 12.25 11.65
C ALA A 151 12.06 11.05 12.60
N LEU A 152 12.83 10.04 12.19
CA LEU A 152 13.22 8.92 13.06
C LEU A 152 14.13 9.41 14.21
N ALA A 153 15.15 10.20 13.91
CA ALA A 153 16.08 10.72 14.91
C ALA A 153 15.38 11.60 15.95
N SER A 154 14.43 12.44 15.53
CA SER A 154 13.65 13.31 16.43
C SER A 154 12.54 12.57 17.19
N GLY A 155 12.22 11.31 16.85
CA GLY A 155 11.15 10.54 17.48
C GLY A 155 9.73 10.90 17.01
N GLN A 156 9.59 11.70 15.97
CA GLN A 156 8.30 11.98 15.32
C GLN A 156 7.79 10.77 14.54
N LEU A 157 8.73 9.94 14.08
CA LEU A 157 8.48 8.64 13.48
C LEU A 157 9.25 7.58 14.27
N GLU A 158 8.64 6.42 14.53
CA GLU A 158 9.30 5.28 15.17
C GLU A 158 9.85 4.30 14.14
N ALA A 159 9.11 4.09 13.03
CA ALA A 159 9.54 3.19 11.97
C ALA A 159 8.83 3.44 10.64
N LEU A 160 9.54 3.11 9.55
CA LEU A 160 8.99 2.99 8.20
C LEU A 160 9.36 1.61 7.66
N ALA A 161 8.38 0.90 7.07
CA ALA A 161 8.59 -0.37 6.37
C ALA A 161 8.09 -0.32 4.93
N ILE A 162 8.86 -0.92 4.02
CA ILE A 162 8.56 -1.07 2.61
C ILE A 162 8.62 -2.54 2.26
N SER A 163 7.51 -3.10 1.77
CA SER A 163 7.45 -4.51 1.38
C SER A 163 7.96 -4.73 -0.04
N ALA A 164 8.72 -5.81 -0.25
CA ALA A 164 9.14 -6.28 -1.57
C ALA A 164 9.19 -7.82 -1.59
N ALA A 165 9.16 -8.42 -2.78
CA ALA A 165 9.23 -9.86 -2.97
C ALA A 165 10.53 -10.25 -3.71
N GLY A 166 11.31 -11.17 -3.12
CA GLY A 166 12.52 -11.70 -3.74
C GLY A 166 12.19 -12.80 -4.73
N TYR A 167 12.73 -12.71 -5.94
CA TYR A 167 12.50 -13.71 -6.99
C TYR A 167 13.28 -15.00 -6.76
N THR A 168 14.55 -14.89 -6.32
CA THR A 168 15.41 -16.06 -6.12
C THR A 168 15.09 -16.78 -4.83
N SER A 169 14.96 -16.04 -3.74
CA SER A 169 14.63 -16.59 -2.42
C SER A 169 13.19 -17.06 -2.30
N ALA A 170 12.31 -16.57 -3.20
CA ALA A 170 10.86 -16.74 -3.11
C ALA A 170 10.28 -16.30 -1.74
N GLN A 171 10.87 -15.26 -1.12
CA GLN A 171 10.47 -14.73 0.18
C GLN A 171 9.74 -13.39 0.06
N SER A 172 8.89 -13.10 1.05
CA SER A 172 8.37 -11.76 1.30
C SER A 172 9.31 -11.03 2.24
N TYR A 173 9.66 -9.81 1.90
CA TYR A 173 10.55 -8.98 2.69
C TYR A 173 9.84 -7.70 3.15
N ALA A 174 10.14 -7.28 4.38
CA ALA A 174 9.86 -5.95 4.87
C ALA A 174 11.20 -5.25 5.15
N PHE A 175 11.65 -4.41 4.24
CA PHE A 175 12.79 -3.52 4.47
C PHE A 175 12.34 -2.38 5.36
N TYR A 176 13.08 -2.10 6.44
CA TYR A 176 12.65 -1.10 7.39
C TYR A 176 13.80 -0.28 7.98
N GLU A 177 13.50 0.98 8.30
CA GLU A 177 14.25 1.79 9.25
C GLU A 177 13.41 1.95 10.52
N SER A 178 14.04 1.73 11.68
CA SER A 178 13.38 1.83 12.98
C SER A 178 14.30 2.48 14.00
N ARG A 179 13.73 3.37 14.81
CA ARG A 179 14.40 3.99 15.95
C ARG A 179 14.64 3.00 17.10
N ARG A 180 13.83 1.94 17.19
CA ARG A 180 13.84 0.97 18.30
C ARG A 180 14.77 -0.22 18.10
N GLY A 181 15.52 -0.26 17.00
CA GLY A 181 16.37 -1.41 16.67
C GLY A 181 15.64 -2.48 15.85
N PRO A 182 16.18 -3.71 15.81
CA PRO A 182 15.68 -4.77 14.96
C PRO A 182 14.26 -5.21 15.33
N MET A 183 13.52 -5.63 14.30
CA MET A 183 12.21 -6.26 14.46
C MET A 183 12.33 -7.53 15.30
N PRO A 184 11.48 -7.76 16.30
CA PRO A 184 11.44 -9.05 16.98
C PRO A 184 11.13 -10.17 15.98
N GLY A 185 11.94 -11.24 15.99
CA GLY A 185 11.70 -12.42 15.18
C GLY A 185 12.11 -12.27 13.71
N GLU A 186 13.40 -12.16 13.43
CA GLU A 186 13.94 -12.16 12.05
C GLU A 186 13.54 -13.39 11.21
N THR A 187 12.98 -14.42 11.84
CA THR A 187 12.51 -15.65 11.22
C THR A 187 11.02 -15.64 10.88
N THR A 188 10.27 -14.60 11.26
CA THR A 188 8.82 -14.53 11.00
C THR A 188 8.53 -13.99 9.59
N TRP A 189 7.40 -14.39 9.05
CA TRP A 189 6.90 -13.91 7.76
C TRP A 189 6.13 -12.58 7.90
N PRO A 190 6.43 -11.52 7.12
CA PRO A 190 7.54 -11.37 6.16
C PRO A 190 8.90 -11.26 6.86
N ARG A 191 9.98 -11.60 6.14
CA ARG A 191 11.35 -11.47 6.66
C ARG A 191 11.71 -9.98 6.81
N GLY A 192 11.88 -9.53 8.05
CA GLY A 192 12.32 -8.17 8.33
C GLY A 192 13.80 -7.98 8.03
N ILE A 193 14.13 -6.93 7.25
CA ILE A 193 15.52 -6.53 7.00
C ILE A 193 15.69 -5.07 7.40
N ALA A 194 16.49 -4.83 8.44
CA ALA A 194 16.93 -3.50 8.79
C ALA A 194 17.85 -2.97 7.68
N ALA A 195 17.47 -1.87 7.05
CA ALA A 195 18.18 -1.29 5.92
C ALA A 195 17.99 0.22 5.89
N GLN A 196 19.02 0.94 5.43
CA GLN A 196 18.85 2.33 5.08
C GLN A 196 17.94 2.42 3.85
N LEU A 197 16.70 2.84 4.07
CA LEU A 197 15.72 2.93 3.00
C LEU A 197 16.11 4.00 1.97
N GLY A 198 15.85 3.70 0.71
CA GLY A 198 16.17 4.56 -0.41
C GLY A 198 15.28 4.28 -1.61
N LEU A 199 15.59 4.97 -2.70
CA LEU A 199 14.83 4.89 -3.94
C LEU A 199 14.66 3.46 -4.47
N GLU A 200 15.73 2.64 -4.38
CA GLU A 200 15.69 1.26 -4.91
C GLU A 200 14.65 0.41 -4.18
N HIS A 201 14.44 0.61 -2.89
CA HIS A 201 13.39 -0.10 -2.13
C HIS A 201 11.98 0.27 -2.62
N LEU A 202 11.73 1.55 -2.96
CA LEU A 202 10.46 1.99 -3.53
C LEU A 202 10.26 1.44 -4.95
N MET A 203 11.32 1.47 -5.77
CA MET A 203 11.28 0.92 -7.11
C MET A 203 11.04 -0.59 -7.10
N ALA A 204 11.69 -1.33 -6.19
CA ALA A 204 11.49 -2.77 -6.01
C ALA A 204 10.06 -3.07 -5.55
N SER A 205 9.58 -2.34 -4.54
CA SER A 205 8.21 -2.49 -4.03
C SER A 205 7.14 -2.25 -5.10
N SER A 206 7.45 -1.44 -6.12
CA SER A 206 6.53 -1.07 -7.20
C SER A 206 6.79 -1.83 -8.51
N ALA A 207 7.71 -2.78 -8.52
CA ALA A 207 8.09 -3.55 -9.72
C ALA A 207 7.09 -4.70 -9.97
N VAL A 208 5.88 -4.35 -10.44
CA VAL A 208 4.84 -5.32 -10.78
C VAL A 208 5.34 -6.24 -11.89
N PRO A 209 5.28 -7.58 -11.72
CA PRO A 209 5.77 -8.53 -12.69
C PRO A 209 5.21 -8.29 -14.08
N PHE A 210 6.03 -8.51 -15.09
CA PHE A 210 5.74 -8.28 -16.51
C PHE A 210 5.51 -6.81 -16.90
N LEU A 211 5.00 -5.98 -15.99
CA LEU A 211 4.75 -4.55 -16.28
C LEU A 211 6.01 -3.71 -16.12
N PHE A 212 6.74 -3.89 -15.02
CA PHE A 212 7.92 -3.09 -14.68
C PHE A 212 9.15 -3.98 -14.43
N PRO A 213 10.36 -3.46 -14.72
CA PRO A 213 11.59 -4.22 -14.56
C PRO A 213 11.84 -4.56 -13.09
N PRO A 214 12.34 -5.78 -12.81
CA PRO A 214 12.77 -6.15 -11.45
C PRO A 214 13.97 -5.31 -11.03
N VAL A 215 14.11 -5.09 -9.72
CA VAL A 215 15.17 -4.25 -9.15
C VAL A 215 16.19 -5.12 -8.42
N ARG A 216 17.47 -4.97 -8.75
CA ARG A 216 18.56 -5.68 -8.11
C ARG A 216 18.98 -4.95 -6.83
N MET A 217 18.87 -5.62 -5.67
CA MET A 217 19.32 -5.13 -4.38
C MET A 217 19.85 -6.32 -3.55
N HIS A 218 20.78 -6.09 -2.63
CA HIS A 218 21.26 -7.10 -1.67
C HIS A 218 21.60 -8.47 -2.29
N GLY A 219 22.11 -8.47 -3.53
CA GLY A 219 22.51 -9.70 -4.24
C GLY A 219 21.37 -10.48 -4.91
N GLU A 220 20.12 -9.99 -4.83
CA GLU A 220 18.93 -10.63 -5.38
C GLU A 220 18.13 -9.65 -6.25
N TYR A 221 17.24 -10.17 -7.12
CA TYR A 221 16.24 -9.39 -7.83
C TYR A 221 14.93 -9.36 -7.05
N PHE A 222 14.33 -8.17 -6.95
CA PHE A 222 13.08 -7.94 -6.25
C PHE A 222 12.00 -7.45 -7.20
N GLY A 223 10.78 -7.87 -6.90
CA GLY A 223 9.55 -7.41 -7.52
C GLY A 223 8.58 -6.86 -6.49
N ASP A 224 7.37 -6.50 -6.95
CA ASP A 224 6.33 -5.89 -6.15
C ASP A 224 6.03 -6.69 -4.87
N GLY A 225 5.99 -5.95 -3.76
CA GLY A 225 5.78 -6.55 -2.44
C GLY A 225 4.47 -7.33 -2.31
N ALA A 226 3.43 -6.96 -3.06
CA ALA A 226 2.14 -7.63 -3.03
C ALA A 226 2.20 -9.08 -3.52
N MET A 227 3.19 -9.44 -4.36
CA MET A 227 3.31 -10.78 -4.92
C MET A 227 3.34 -11.90 -3.87
N ARG A 228 3.89 -11.65 -2.71
CA ARG A 228 4.04 -12.64 -1.64
C ARG A 228 3.62 -12.12 -0.27
N GLN A 229 2.83 -11.06 -0.24
CA GLN A 229 2.39 -10.43 1.00
C GLN A 229 1.16 -11.14 1.57
N VAL A 230 1.38 -12.20 2.33
CA VAL A 230 0.30 -12.95 3.00
C VAL A 230 -0.23 -12.21 4.23
N ALA A 231 0.59 -11.39 4.86
CA ALA A 231 0.26 -10.71 6.12
C ALA A 231 0.60 -9.19 6.05
N PRO A 232 -0.20 -8.37 5.35
CA PRO A 232 0.08 -6.95 5.14
C PRO A 232 0.10 -6.12 6.43
N LEU A 233 -0.52 -6.59 7.51
CA LEU A 233 -0.51 -5.91 8.81
C LEU A 233 0.76 -6.18 9.62
N SER A 234 1.44 -7.32 9.37
CA SER A 234 2.56 -7.78 10.19
C SER A 234 3.72 -6.79 10.28
N PRO A 235 4.18 -6.10 9.22
CA PRO A 235 5.28 -5.15 9.34
C PRO A 235 5.00 -4.04 10.36
N ALA A 236 3.80 -3.46 10.36
CA ALA A 236 3.43 -2.43 11.31
C ALA A 236 3.33 -2.97 12.75
N ILE A 237 2.76 -4.17 12.92
CA ILE A 237 2.62 -4.83 14.22
C ILE A 237 3.99 -5.15 14.82
N SER A 238 4.88 -5.75 14.03
CA SER A 238 6.24 -6.12 14.45
C SER A 238 7.11 -4.92 14.76
N LEU A 239 6.89 -3.77 14.10
CA LEU A 239 7.53 -2.50 14.39
C LEU A 239 6.91 -1.75 15.59
N GLY A 240 5.97 -2.38 16.27
CA GLY A 240 5.45 -1.90 17.54
C GLY A 240 4.21 -1.04 17.46
N ALA A 241 3.45 -1.06 16.37
CA ALA A 241 2.13 -0.45 16.31
C ALA A 241 1.19 -1.10 17.32
N GLU A 242 0.46 -0.31 18.07
CA GLU A 242 -0.50 -0.74 19.11
C GLU A 242 -1.95 -0.53 18.66
N ARG A 243 -2.15 0.25 17.63
CA ARG A 243 -3.41 0.48 16.91
C ARG A 243 -3.11 0.57 15.43
N LEU A 244 -4.01 0.13 14.57
CA LEU A 244 -3.80 0.07 13.12
C LEU A 244 -4.81 0.96 12.38
N PHE A 245 -4.30 1.95 11.64
CA PHE A 245 -5.05 2.71 10.65
C PHE A 245 -4.75 2.12 9.26
N VAL A 246 -5.70 1.41 8.70
CA VAL A 246 -5.50 0.61 7.48
C VAL A 246 -6.26 1.23 6.32
N VAL A 247 -5.59 1.45 5.19
CA VAL A 247 -6.24 1.96 3.98
C VAL A 247 -5.99 1.01 2.81
N GLY A 248 -7.04 0.28 2.44
CA GLY A 248 -7.08 -0.56 1.24
C GLY A 248 -7.58 0.22 0.02
N VAL A 249 -7.52 -0.43 -1.16
CA VAL A 249 -7.88 0.19 -2.45
C VAL A 249 -8.89 -0.64 -3.26
N ARG A 250 -9.62 -1.52 -2.61
CA ARG A 250 -10.71 -2.28 -3.21
C ARG A 250 -11.96 -2.14 -2.37
N ALA A 251 -13.07 -1.87 -3.05
CA ALA A 251 -14.37 -1.84 -2.41
C ALA A 251 -14.68 -3.19 -1.72
N ARG A 252 -15.38 -3.13 -0.61
CA ARG A 252 -15.88 -4.33 0.07
C ARG A 252 -16.73 -5.11 -0.93
N GLN A 253 -16.43 -6.38 -1.16
CA GLN A 253 -17.21 -7.21 -2.09
C GLN A 253 -18.69 -7.18 -1.69
N ARG A 254 -19.53 -6.71 -2.60
CA ARG A 254 -20.94 -7.07 -2.59
C ARG A 254 -21.05 -8.56 -2.92
N ALA A 255 -22.12 -9.19 -2.47
CA ALA A 255 -22.40 -10.60 -2.80
C ALA A 255 -22.09 -10.89 -4.27
N ALA A 256 -21.41 -12.00 -4.55
CA ALA A 256 -21.09 -12.39 -5.91
C ALA A 256 -22.36 -12.31 -6.78
N PRO A 257 -22.32 -11.74 -7.98
CA PRO A 257 -23.46 -11.73 -8.88
C PRO A 257 -23.89 -13.19 -9.12
N ALA A 258 -25.21 -13.43 -9.19
CA ALA A 258 -25.71 -14.74 -9.57
C ALA A 258 -25.11 -15.10 -10.94
N ILE A 259 -24.59 -16.31 -11.06
CA ILE A 259 -24.08 -16.81 -12.35
C ILE A 259 -25.31 -17.25 -13.16
N ASP A 260 -25.92 -16.29 -13.87
CA ASP A 260 -27.02 -16.57 -14.79
C ASP A 260 -26.43 -16.77 -16.20
N GLY A 261 -26.43 -18.00 -16.66
CA GLY A 261 -26.06 -18.36 -18.03
C GLY A 261 -24.63 -18.89 -18.22
N MET A 262 -24.28 -19.20 -19.49
CA MET A 262 -22.95 -19.65 -19.87
C MET A 262 -21.96 -18.47 -19.83
N ALA A 263 -20.97 -18.56 -18.95
CA ALA A 263 -19.92 -17.56 -18.86
C ALA A 263 -19.10 -17.52 -20.17
N ALA A 264 -18.84 -16.33 -20.71
CA ALA A 264 -17.94 -16.15 -21.82
C ALA A 264 -16.50 -16.52 -21.44
N ARG A 265 -15.71 -17.00 -22.40
CA ARG A 265 -14.29 -17.33 -22.18
C ARG A 265 -13.53 -16.06 -21.79
N PRO A 266 -12.79 -16.08 -20.63
CA PRO A 266 -12.06 -14.89 -20.20
C PRO A 266 -10.95 -14.52 -21.16
N SER A 267 -10.77 -13.23 -21.41
CA SER A 267 -9.66 -12.69 -22.20
C SER A 267 -8.36 -12.71 -21.38
N VAL A 268 -7.21 -12.59 -22.08
CA VAL A 268 -5.89 -12.46 -21.42
C VAL A 268 -5.86 -11.26 -20.49
N GLY A 269 -6.47 -10.14 -20.89
CA GLY A 269 -6.55 -8.94 -20.08
C GLY A 269 -7.40 -9.12 -18.81
N GLN A 270 -8.51 -9.86 -18.90
CA GLN A 270 -9.34 -10.22 -17.73
C GLN A 270 -8.56 -11.13 -16.77
N MET A 271 -7.88 -12.17 -17.28
CA MET A 271 -7.04 -13.04 -16.46
C MET A 271 -5.92 -12.27 -15.76
N PHE A 272 -5.29 -11.33 -16.46
CA PHE A 272 -4.24 -10.49 -15.89
C PHE A 272 -4.79 -9.50 -14.84
N GLY A 273 -5.94 -8.87 -15.10
CA GLY A 273 -6.65 -8.02 -14.14
C GLY A 273 -7.05 -8.79 -12.87
N PHE A 274 -7.56 -10.01 -13.02
CA PHE A 274 -7.88 -10.91 -11.90
C PHE A 274 -6.63 -11.27 -11.10
N MET A 275 -5.50 -11.57 -11.77
CA MET A 275 -4.23 -11.84 -11.11
C MET A 275 -3.77 -10.63 -10.27
N LEU A 276 -3.85 -9.42 -10.81
CA LEU A 276 -3.51 -8.21 -10.05
C LEU A 276 -4.44 -8.01 -8.85
N ASP A 277 -5.73 -8.23 -9.01
CA ASP A 277 -6.69 -8.12 -7.91
C ASP A 277 -6.35 -9.11 -6.78
N THR A 278 -6.05 -10.36 -7.12
CA THR A 278 -5.63 -11.40 -6.16
C THR A 278 -4.34 -11.00 -5.44
N LEU A 279 -3.35 -10.47 -6.17
CA LEU A 279 -2.07 -10.05 -5.59
C LEU A 279 -2.24 -8.92 -4.55
N PHE A 280 -3.11 -7.95 -4.82
CA PHE A 280 -3.18 -6.74 -4.00
C PHE A 280 -4.19 -6.81 -2.85
N MET A 281 -5.17 -7.72 -2.87
CA MET A 281 -6.33 -7.54 -2.00
C MET A 281 -6.73 -8.75 -1.12
N ASP A 282 -6.53 -9.97 -1.57
CA ASP A 282 -7.05 -11.12 -0.83
C ASP A 282 -6.37 -11.27 0.54
N SER A 283 -5.09 -10.93 0.63
CA SER A 283 -4.32 -11.00 1.87
C SER A 283 -4.77 -9.99 2.94
N LEU A 284 -5.29 -8.81 2.56
CA LEU A 284 -5.75 -7.82 3.53
C LEU A 284 -7.01 -8.30 4.27
N HIS A 285 -8.01 -8.82 3.55
CA HIS A 285 -9.23 -9.31 4.17
C HIS A 285 -8.94 -10.47 5.12
N ALA A 286 -8.14 -11.45 4.68
CA ALA A 286 -7.72 -12.57 5.51
C ALA A 286 -6.98 -12.11 6.78
N SER A 287 -6.08 -11.12 6.66
CA SER A 287 -5.35 -10.58 7.80
C SER A 287 -6.24 -9.83 8.79
N LEU A 288 -7.24 -9.10 8.31
CA LEU A 288 -8.20 -8.40 9.16
C LEU A 288 -9.11 -9.40 9.90
N GLU A 289 -9.62 -10.43 9.22
CA GLU A 289 -10.41 -11.50 9.84
C GLU A 289 -9.60 -12.24 10.91
N GLN A 290 -8.32 -12.54 10.62
CA GLN A 290 -7.43 -13.18 11.59
C GLN A 290 -7.20 -12.26 12.80
N LEU A 291 -6.96 -10.97 12.59
CA LEU A 291 -6.80 -9.98 13.67
C LEU A 291 -8.05 -9.94 14.56
N GLU A 292 -9.24 -9.86 13.98
CA GLU A 292 -10.50 -9.87 14.72
C GLU A 292 -10.69 -11.18 15.51
N ARG A 293 -10.32 -12.33 14.91
CA ARG A 293 -10.36 -13.63 15.58
C ARG A 293 -9.44 -13.67 16.79
N VAL A 294 -8.20 -13.21 16.64
CA VAL A 294 -7.23 -13.12 17.74
C VAL A 294 -7.74 -12.18 18.84
N ASN A 295 -8.23 -11.00 18.50
CA ASN A 295 -8.79 -10.05 19.44
C ASN A 295 -9.96 -10.66 20.26
N ARG A 296 -10.86 -11.42 19.60
CA ARG A 296 -11.96 -12.11 20.30
C ARG A 296 -11.46 -13.19 21.26
N LEU A 297 -10.41 -13.94 20.89
CA LEU A 297 -9.80 -14.93 21.77
C LEU A 297 -9.17 -14.29 22.99
N LEU A 298 -8.42 -13.20 22.79
CA LEU A 298 -7.78 -12.43 23.87
C LEU A 298 -8.80 -11.84 24.84
N ALA A 299 -9.93 -11.34 24.33
CA ALA A 299 -11.01 -10.81 25.18
C ALA A 299 -11.69 -11.85 26.08
N ARG A 300 -11.56 -13.15 25.73
CA ARG A 300 -12.12 -14.27 26.52
C ARG A 300 -11.10 -14.93 27.45
N SER A 301 -9.82 -14.62 27.28
CA SER A 301 -8.75 -15.21 28.07
C SER A 301 -8.52 -14.38 29.33
N THR A 302 -8.51 -15.04 30.48
CA THR A 302 -8.17 -14.45 31.79
C THR A 302 -6.71 -14.67 32.18
N ALA A 303 -5.97 -15.51 31.40
CA ALA A 303 -4.56 -15.78 31.66
C ALA A 303 -3.64 -14.68 31.08
N PRO A 304 -2.53 -14.35 31.76
CA PRO A 304 -1.52 -13.49 31.16
C PRO A 304 -0.99 -14.13 29.88
N HIS A 305 -0.95 -13.34 28.79
CA HIS A 305 -0.55 -13.83 27.48
C HIS A 305 0.98 -13.94 27.41
N ALA A 306 1.50 -15.16 27.57
CA ALA A 306 2.96 -15.44 27.63
C ALA A 306 3.67 -15.12 26.32
N ASP A 307 2.97 -15.12 25.18
CA ASP A 307 3.58 -15.01 23.83
C ASP A 307 3.62 -13.57 23.29
N GLY A 308 3.47 -12.54 24.12
CA GLY A 308 3.46 -11.15 23.67
C GLY A 308 2.22 -10.76 22.83
N LEU A 309 1.23 -11.64 22.75
CA LEU A 309 -0.05 -11.34 22.08
C LEU A 309 -0.77 -10.22 22.80
N ARG A 310 -1.27 -9.25 22.04
CA ARG A 310 -2.01 -8.10 22.58
C ARG A 310 -3.21 -7.78 21.69
N HIS A 311 -4.24 -7.23 22.31
CA HIS A 311 -5.38 -6.66 21.59
C HIS A 311 -4.92 -5.47 20.74
N LEU A 312 -5.30 -5.45 19.46
CA LEU A 312 -4.98 -4.38 18.51
C LEU A 312 -6.26 -3.79 17.93
N ASP A 313 -6.54 -2.55 18.29
CA ASP A 313 -7.64 -1.80 17.65
C ASP A 313 -7.28 -1.49 16.20
N SER A 314 -8.23 -1.63 15.29
CA SER A 314 -8.04 -1.28 13.89
C SER A 314 -9.16 -0.39 13.36
N LEU A 315 -8.80 0.66 12.62
CA LEU A 315 -9.70 1.48 11.83
C LEU A 315 -9.38 1.30 10.36
N VAL A 316 -10.33 0.74 9.61
CA VAL A 316 -10.13 0.30 8.22
C VAL A 316 -10.94 1.17 7.27
N PHE A 317 -10.27 1.69 6.24
CA PHE A 317 -10.89 2.38 5.11
C PHE A 317 -10.75 1.55 3.86
N LEU A 318 -11.89 1.23 3.25
CA LEU A 318 -12.01 0.61 1.93
C LEU A 318 -12.96 1.48 1.12
N PRO A 319 -12.74 1.63 -0.21
CA PRO A 319 -13.63 2.41 -1.06
C PRO A 319 -15.08 1.97 -0.95
N THR A 320 -16.00 2.93 -0.85
CA THR A 320 -17.45 2.68 -0.88
C THR A 320 -17.97 2.41 -2.28
N GLU A 321 -17.22 2.83 -3.32
CA GLU A 321 -17.55 2.61 -4.73
C GLU A 321 -16.52 1.67 -5.39
N ASP A 322 -16.92 1.02 -6.48
CA ASP A 322 -16.03 0.19 -7.30
C ASP A 322 -15.09 1.07 -8.12
N LEU A 323 -13.79 1.03 -7.77
CA LEU A 323 -12.76 1.81 -8.45
C LEU A 323 -12.53 1.36 -9.91
N GLY A 324 -12.87 0.11 -10.25
CA GLY A 324 -12.88 -0.39 -11.62
C GLY A 324 -13.97 0.29 -12.46
N ALA A 325 -15.17 0.37 -11.94
CA ALA A 325 -16.28 1.07 -12.59
C ALA A 325 -15.97 2.58 -12.80
N ILE A 326 -15.32 3.21 -11.81
CA ILE A 326 -14.84 4.59 -11.97
C ILE A 326 -13.80 4.67 -13.09
N ALA A 327 -12.85 3.72 -13.17
CA ALA A 327 -11.80 3.72 -14.19
C ALA A 327 -12.37 3.63 -15.61
N VAL A 328 -13.44 2.86 -15.83
CA VAL A 328 -14.11 2.75 -17.14
C VAL A 328 -14.60 4.11 -17.62
N ARG A 329 -15.17 4.94 -16.74
CA ARG A 329 -15.62 6.31 -17.08
C ARG A 329 -14.49 7.20 -17.60
N HIS A 330 -13.26 6.96 -17.14
CA HIS A 330 -12.07 7.72 -17.52
C HIS A 330 -11.18 7.03 -18.55
N GLY A 331 -11.52 5.83 -19.02
CA GLY A 331 -10.70 5.00 -19.91
C GLY A 331 -10.31 5.68 -21.23
N SER A 332 -11.14 6.60 -21.73
CA SER A 332 -10.84 7.38 -22.94
C SER A 332 -9.63 8.31 -22.79
N ARG A 333 -9.24 8.68 -21.56
CA ARG A 333 -8.09 9.55 -21.25
C ARG A 333 -6.76 8.81 -21.27
N MET A 334 -6.76 7.48 -21.23
CA MET A 334 -5.57 6.67 -21.38
C MET A 334 -4.88 6.96 -22.73
N PRO A 335 -3.55 7.10 -22.81
CA PRO A 335 -2.82 7.26 -24.07
C PRO A 335 -3.20 6.18 -25.10
N ARG A 336 -3.32 6.60 -26.37
CA ARG A 336 -3.78 5.71 -27.47
C ARG A 336 -2.95 4.43 -27.56
N THR A 337 -1.63 4.53 -27.36
CA THR A 337 -0.70 3.40 -27.41
C THR A 337 -1.02 2.36 -26.34
N VAL A 338 -1.19 2.77 -25.08
CA VAL A 338 -1.54 1.88 -23.96
C VAL A 338 -2.93 1.27 -24.18
N ARG A 339 -3.89 2.08 -24.61
CA ARG A 339 -5.25 1.63 -24.91
C ARG A 339 -5.28 0.59 -26.04
N SER A 340 -4.46 0.77 -27.09
CA SER A 340 -4.34 -0.21 -28.18
C SER A 340 -3.74 -1.52 -27.66
N LEU A 341 -2.72 -1.45 -26.81
CA LEU A 341 -2.15 -2.64 -26.18
C LEU A 341 -3.19 -3.40 -25.33
N LEU A 342 -3.95 -2.70 -24.50
CA LEU A 342 -5.01 -3.31 -23.71
C LEU A 342 -6.07 -3.97 -24.60
N ARG A 343 -6.44 -3.35 -25.73
CA ARG A 343 -7.35 -3.98 -26.71
C ARG A 343 -6.79 -5.26 -27.33
N ILE A 344 -5.48 -5.28 -27.67
CA ILE A 344 -4.82 -6.49 -28.16
C ILE A 344 -4.87 -7.62 -27.13
N MET A 345 -4.77 -7.29 -25.83
CA MET A 345 -4.94 -8.25 -24.73
C MET A 345 -6.41 -8.70 -24.55
N GLY A 346 -7.33 -8.23 -25.39
CA GLY A 346 -8.74 -8.64 -25.36
C GLY A 346 -9.59 -7.90 -24.32
N THR A 347 -9.11 -6.74 -23.82
CA THR A 347 -9.90 -5.93 -22.90
C THR A 347 -10.88 -5.05 -23.67
N HIS A 348 -12.17 -5.34 -23.58
CA HIS A 348 -13.25 -4.57 -24.20
C HIS A 348 -14.32 -4.24 -23.13
N GLY A 349 -14.80 -2.98 -23.11
CA GLY A 349 -15.86 -2.57 -22.21
C GLY A 349 -15.57 -2.77 -20.73
N ASP A 350 -16.55 -3.28 -19.99
CA ASP A 350 -16.46 -3.50 -18.53
C ASP A 350 -15.39 -4.55 -18.13
N ASP A 351 -15.05 -5.45 -19.04
CA ASP A 351 -14.04 -6.49 -18.84
C ASP A 351 -12.63 -5.94 -18.64
N SER A 352 -12.39 -4.69 -19.05
CA SER A 352 -11.10 -4.00 -18.87
C SER A 352 -10.97 -3.29 -17.52
N SER A 353 -12.06 -3.18 -16.76
CA SER A 353 -12.19 -2.32 -15.57
C SER A 353 -11.08 -2.56 -14.54
N GLN A 354 -10.75 -3.82 -14.26
CA GLN A 354 -9.76 -4.18 -13.25
C GLN A 354 -8.36 -3.70 -13.66
N LEU A 355 -7.84 -4.20 -14.80
CA LEU A 355 -6.49 -3.84 -15.25
C LEU A 355 -6.34 -2.34 -15.51
N LEU A 356 -7.36 -1.72 -16.14
CA LEU A 356 -7.39 -0.30 -16.41
C LEU A 356 -7.22 0.51 -15.12
N SER A 357 -7.93 0.16 -14.06
CA SER A 357 -7.92 0.90 -12.80
C SER A 357 -6.55 0.88 -12.08
N TYR A 358 -5.71 -0.12 -12.31
CA TYR A 358 -4.34 -0.15 -11.79
C TYR A 358 -3.38 0.75 -12.58
N LEU A 359 -3.60 0.91 -13.88
CA LEU A 359 -2.69 1.59 -14.80
C LEU A 359 -3.12 3.02 -15.18
N LEU A 360 -4.34 3.43 -14.83
CA LEU A 360 -4.90 4.71 -15.23
C LEU A 360 -4.39 5.86 -14.34
N PHE A 361 -3.11 6.20 -14.46
CA PHE A 361 -2.51 7.36 -13.80
C PHE A 361 -2.87 8.65 -14.56
N GLU A 362 -4.18 8.97 -14.61
CA GLU A 362 -4.68 10.17 -15.28
C GLU A 362 -5.46 11.06 -14.34
N SER A 363 -5.26 12.37 -14.45
CA SER A 363 -5.76 13.37 -13.50
C SER A 363 -7.28 13.33 -13.29
N GLY A 364 -8.06 12.93 -14.29
CA GLY A 364 -9.51 12.78 -14.15
C GLY A 364 -9.87 11.68 -13.16
N TYR A 365 -9.26 10.51 -13.32
CA TYR A 365 -9.49 9.35 -12.47
C TYR A 365 -8.94 9.58 -11.06
N THR A 366 -7.69 10.02 -10.93
CA THR A 366 -7.08 10.22 -9.62
C THR A 366 -7.77 11.27 -8.78
N ARG A 367 -8.30 12.36 -9.39
CA ARG A 367 -9.10 13.37 -8.69
C ARG A 367 -10.39 12.81 -8.14
N GLU A 368 -11.09 11.95 -8.89
CA GLU A 368 -12.32 11.31 -8.45
C GLU A 368 -12.04 10.36 -7.27
N LEU A 369 -10.97 9.56 -7.34
CA LEU A 369 -10.59 8.69 -6.23
C LEU A 369 -10.17 9.45 -4.98
N ILE A 370 -9.46 10.58 -5.13
CA ILE A 370 -9.11 11.45 -3.99
C ILE A 370 -10.38 12.01 -3.36
N ALA A 371 -11.34 12.46 -4.18
CA ALA A 371 -12.61 12.97 -3.67
C ALA A 371 -13.41 11.89 -2.92
N LEU A 372 -13.48 10.66 -3.46
CA LEU A 372 -14.11 9.51 -2.82
C LEU A 372 -13.44 9.20 -1.47
N GLY A 373 -12.10 9.03 -1.44
CA GLY A 373 -11.39 8.72 -0.19
C GLY A 373 -11.58 9.80 0.88
N ARG A 374 -11.64 11.08 0.45
CA ARG A 374 -11.94 12.18 1.36
C ARG A 374 -13.38 12.14 1.87
N ALA A 375 -14.36 11.86 1.01
CA ALA A 375 -15.77 11.74 1.39
C ALA A 375 -16.00 10.59 2.37
N ASP A 376 -15.46 9.40 2.07
CA ASP A 376 -15.56 8.21 2.93
C ASP A 376 -14.97 8.46 4.34
N THR A 377 -13.87 9.19 4.41
CA THR A 377 -13.21 9.51 5.68
C THR A 377 -14.02 10.54 6.48
N LEU A 378 -14.52 11.59 5.83
CA LEU A 378 -15.29 12.63 6.48
C LEU A 378 -16.67 12.13 6.94
N ALA A 379 -17.25 11.16 6.25
CA ALA A 379 -18.47 10.48 6.68
C ALA A 379 -18.29 9.74 8.03
N ARG A 380 -17.05 9.36 8.36
CA ARG A 380 -16.67 8.69 9.61
C ARG A 380 -15.79 9.59 10.52
N ARG A 381 -15.93 10.91 10.40
CA ARG A 381 -15.07 11.89 11.08
C ARG A 381 -14.97 11.70 12.60
N GLU A 382 -16.07 11.35 13.24
CA GLU A 382 -16.12 11.17 14.71
C GLU A 382 -15.32 9.94 15.12
N GLU A 383 -15.44 8.85 14.36
CA GLU A 383 -14.69 7.63 14.57
C GLU A 383 -13.18 7.85 14.33
N VAL A 384 -12.82 8.56 13.25
CA VAL A 384 -11.43 8.95 12.97
C VAL A 384 -10.86 9.80 14.08
N THR A 385 -11.58 10.83 14.50
CA THR A 385 -11.12 11.74 15.57
C THR A 385 -10.93 10.99 16.88
N ALA A 386 -11.89 10.13 17.26
CA ALA A 386 -11.78 9.29 18.44
C ALA A 386 -10.62 8.29 18.36
N PHE A 387 -10.38 7.74 17.16
CA PHE A 387 -9.26 6.82 16.92
C PHE A 387 -7.90 7.52 17.01
N LEU A 388 -7.77 8.74 16.56
CA LEU A 388 -6.50 9.48 16.57
C LEU A 388 -6.16 10.11 17.94
N GLN A 389 -7.13 10.22 18.87
CA GLN A 389 -6.89 10.79 20.20
C GLN A 389 -6.09 9.82 21.08
N PRO A 390 -5.05 10.31 21.79
CA PRO A 390 -4.33 9.51 22.77
C PRO A 390 -5.22 9.17 23.99
N GLY A 391 -5.15 7.94 24.49
CA GLY A 391 -5.69 7.55 25.80
C GLY A 391 -7.17 7.15 25.85
N ARG A 392 -7.91 7.12 24.75
CA ARG A 392 -9.29 6.64 24.77
C ARG A 392 -9.36 5.10 24.78
N ALA A 393 -10.24 4.55 25.60
CA ALA A 393 -10.53 3.12 25.63
C ALA A 393 -10.90 2.57 24.25
N PRO A 394 -10.66 1.27 23.95
CA PRO A 394 -10.98 0.68 22.66
C PRO A 394 -12.43 0.99 22.28
N LEU A 395 -12.64 1.54 21.08
CA LEU A 395 -13.96 1.63 20.49
C LEU A 395 -14.45 0.17 20.32
N GLN A 396 -15.51 -0.20 21.01
CA GLN A 396 -16.18 -1.45 20.66
C GLN A 396 -16.61 -1.33 19.21
N LEU A 397 -15.94 -2.10 18.34
CA LEU A 397 -16.30 -2.18 16.94
C LEU A 397 -17.76 -2.61 16.87
N VAL A 398 -18.65 -1.67 16.59
CA VAL A 398 -19.98 -2.01 16.10
C VAL A 398 -19.73 -2.63 14.73
N ASN A 399 -19.69 -3.97 14.72
CA ASN A 399 -19.50 -4.74 13.49
C ASN A 399 -20.68 -4.39 12.55
N PRO A 400 -20.46 -3.67 11.43
CA PRO A 400 -21.56 -3.35 10.50
C PRO A 400 -22.12 -4.61 9.84
N THR A 401 -21.54 -5.79 10.07
CA THR A 401 -22.06 -7.08 9.62
C THR A 401 -23.19 -7.65 10.50
N ALA A 402 -23.48 -7.06 11.68
CA ALA A 402 -24.54 -7.55 12.58
C ALA A 402 -25.94 -6.97 12.29
N ARG A 403 -26.10 -6.09 11.32
CA ARG A 403 -27.43 -5.62 10.87
C ARG A 403 -27.73 -6.22 9.50
N GLU A 404 -28.30 -7.41 9.50
CA GLU A 404 -29.23 -8.04 8.57
C GLU A 404 -29.14 -9.58 8.68
N ALA A 405 -29.36 -10.11 9.89
CA ALA A 405 -29.92 -11.44 10.01
C ALA A 405 -31.41 -11.31 9.68
N ILE A 406 -31.77 -11.62 8.44
CA ILE A 406 -33.16 -11.78 8.02
C ILE A 406 -33.77 -12.87 8.91
N PRO A 407 -34.90 -12.61 9.62
CA PRO A 407 -35.55 -13.66 10.40
C PRO A 407 -36.04 -14.76 9.43
N PRO A 408 -35.98 -16.03 9.83
CA PRO A 408 -36.46 -17.14 9.00
C PRO A 408 -37.95 -16.91 8.67
N ARG A 409 -38.28 -16.87 7.38
CA ARG A 409 -39.67 -16.88 6.92
C ARG A 409 -40.27 -18.23 7.36
N GLY A 410 -41.22 -18.19 8.29
CA GLY A 410 -42.05 -19.30 8.58
C GLY A 410 -42.78 -19.79 7.33
N HIS A 411 -42.66 -21.05 7.00
CA HIS A 411 -43.49 -21.69 6.02
C HIS A 411 -44.87 -22.00 6.67
N PRO A 412 -45.99 -21.79 5.92
CA PRO A 412 -47.31 -22.25 6.36
C PRO A 412 -47.41 -23.77 6.31
#